data_9911453e98cac517908c3e5341c149c2
#
_entry.id   9911453e98cac517908c3e5341c149c2
#
_cell.length_a   1.000
_cell.length_b   1.000
_cell.length_c   1.000
_cell.angle_alpha   90.00
_cell.angle_beta   90.00
_cell.angle_gamma   90.00
#
_symmetry.space_group_name_H-M   'P 1'
#
loop_
_entity.id
_entity.type
_entity.pdbx_description
1 polymer ?
#
loop_
_entity_poly.entity_id
_entity_poly.type
_entity_poly.pdbx_seq_one_letter_code
_entity_poly.pdbx_strand_id
1 'polypeptide(L)'
;MSESDRPTVLVTGGAGYIGSHAVLALLDAGWRAVVIDNLTTGFEWAVPEGATFVRGDIADRPLVARLIAEQGIGAIMHFAGSIVVPESVEKPLQYYENNTVKSRSLIESAVEGGVGHFIFSSTAATYGIPDEVPVRETARTEPINPYGWSKLMTERMLADAAVAHPLNYCALRYFNVAGADPRGRSGQSTAGATHLIKVAVEAAVGKRGHVSVFGTDYRTPDGTGIRDYIHVSDLAAAHVDALEKLIANPAESHVMNCGYSRGFSVLEVLDSVDRVANMRIERRMEPRRPGDPDALVADNGKILATLPWRPKRADLDAIVADALSWERKLAELRG
;
A
#
# COMPACT_ATOMS: atom_id res chain seq x y z
N MET A 1 -8.41 17.73 -19.69
CA MET A 1 -7.53 16.88 -20.51
C MET A 1 -8.41 15.81 -21.16
N SER A 2 -8.34 15.63 -22.47
CA SER A 2 -9.08 14.54 -23.13
C SER A 2 -8.43 13.20 -22.75
N GLU A 3 -9.17 12.09 -22.89
CA GLU A 3 -8.60 10.74 -22.64
C GLU A 3 -7.36 10.47 -23.50
N SER A 4 -7.33 11.01 -24.73
CA SER A 4 -6.19 10.90 -25.64
C SER A 4 -4.93 11.63 -25.18
N ASP A 5 -5.06 12.62 -24.31
CA ASP A 5 -3.94 13.47 -23.85
C ASP A 5 -3.33 12.97 -22.53
N ARG A 6 -3.93 11.93 -21.92
CA ARG A 6 -3.43 11.35 -20.67
C ARG A 6 -2.18 10.50 -20.92
N PRO A 7 -1.10 10.69 -20.14
CA PRO A 7 0.08 9.84 -20.26
C PRO A 7 -0.26 8.41 -19.83
N THR A 8 0.50 7.44 -20.33
CA THR A 8 0.44 6.08 -19.84
C THR A 8 1.11 6.02 -18.45
N VAL A 9 0.53 5.24 -17.53
CA VAL A 9 1.04 5.05 -16.17
C VAL A 9 1.78 3.72 -16.06
N LEU A 10 3.05 3.76 -15.65
CA LEU A 10 3.81 2.56 -15.28
C LEU A 10 3.50 2.22 -13.82
N VAL A 11 2.91 1.06 -13.57
CA VAL A 11 2.62 0.55 -12.23
C VAL A 11 3.63 -0.55 -11.89
N THR A 12 4.57 -0.25 -11.01
CA THR A 12 5.54 -1.24 -10.54
C THR A 12 4.95 -2.03 -9.37
N GLY A 13 5.17 -3.33 -9.34
CA GLY A 13 4.51 -4.18 -8.34
C GLY A 13 3.00 -4.33 -8.59
N GLY A 14 2.56 -4.11 -9.83
CA GLY A 14 1.15 -4.13 -10.21
C GLY A 14 0.48 -5.51 -10.22
N ALA A 15 1.25 -6.58 -10.07
CA ALA A 15 0.76 -7.94 -9.86
C ALA A 15 0.58 -8.28 -8.35
N GLY A 16 0.94 -7.35 -7.46
CA GLY A 16 0.76 -7.46 -6.01
C GLY A 16 -0.62 -6.97 -5.55
N TYR A 17 -0.89 -7.11 -4.24
CA TYR A 17 -2.19 -6.77 -3.65
C TYR A 17 -2.61 -5.32 -3.92
N ILE A 18 -1.85 -4.33 -3.45
CA ILE A 18 -2.22 -2.92 -3.61
C ILE A 18 -2.07 -2.46 -5.06
N GLY A 19 -0.98 -2.90 -5.72
CA GLY A 19 -0.69 -2.54 -7.11
C GLY A 19 -1.80 -2.96 -8.08
N SER A 20 -2.35 -4.17 -7.96
CA SER A 20 -3.45 -4.63 -8.82
C SER A 20 -4.73 -3.80 -8.63
N HIS A 21 -5.02 -3.35 -7.39
CA HIS A 21 -6.16 -2.44 -7.15
C HIS A 21 -5.91 -1.04 -7.70
N ALA A 22 -4.67 -0.54 -7.67
CA ALA A 22 -4.32 0.72 -8.31
C ALA A 22 -4.47 0.63 -9.84
N VAL A 23 -4.08 -0.51 -10.45
CA VAL A 23 -4.32 -0.77 -11.88
C VAL A 23 -5.81 -0.80 -12.19
N LEU A 24 -6.63 -1.49 -11.38
CA LEU A 24 -8.09 -1.50 -11.54
C LEU A 24 -8.67 -0.08 -11.48
N ALA A 25 -8.23 0.73 -10.51
CA ALA A 25 -8.71 2.11 -10.35
C ALA A 25 -8.30 3.00 -11.54
N LEU A 26 -7.09 2.84 -12.06
CA LEU A 26 -6.63 3.53 -13.26
C LEU A 26 -7.48 3.18 -14.48
N LEU A 27 -7.69 1.88 -14.74
CA LEU A 27 -8.50 1.43 -15.87
C LEU A 27 -9.96 1.87 -15.74
N ASP A 28 -10.55 1.75 -14.55
CA ASP A 28 -11.92 2.22 -14.26
C ASP A 28 -12.07 3.74 -14.46
N ALA A 29 -10.98 4.53 -14.31
CA ALA A 29 -10.93 5.96 -14.58
C ALA A 29 -10.49 6.32 -16.01
N GLY A 30 -10.34 5.34 -16.92
CA GLY A 30 -9.99 5.55 -18.32
C GLY A 30 -8.50 5.84 -18.58
N TRP A 31 -7.61 5.47 -17.65
CA TRP A 31 -6.16 5.57 -17.84
C TRP A 31 -5.59 4.33 -18.53
N ARG A 32 -4.53 4.51 -19.29
CA ARG A 32 -3.71 3.41 -19.79
C ARG A 32 -2.68 3.02 -18.74
N ALA A 33 -2.56 1.72 -18.44
CA ALA A 33 -1.64 1.18 -17.45
C ALA A 33 -0.72 0.13 -18.06
N VAL A 34 0.58 0.24 -17.76
CA VAL A 34 1.60 -0.78 -18.00
C VAL A 34 2.08 -1.27 -16.64
N VAL A 35 2.05 -2.57 -16.43
CA VAL A 35 2.50 -3.22 -15.19
C VAL A 35 3.89 -3.81 -15.42
N ILE A 36 4.85 -3.49 -14.53
CA ILE A 36 6.10 -4.20 -14.40
C ILE A 36 6.16 -4.90 -13.04
N ASP A 37 6.39 -6.21 -13.05
CA ASP A 37 6.47 -7.02 -11.84
C ASP A 37 7.39 -8.22 -12.08
N ASN A 38 8.22 -8.57 -11.10
CA ASN A 38 9.10 -9.75 -11.19
C ASN A 38 8.44 -11.02 -10.66
N LEU A 39 7.21 -10.92 -10.15
CA LEU A 39 6.39 -12.00 -9.60
C LEU A 39 7.01 -12.71 -8.38
N THR A 40 7.86 -12.01 -7.61
CA THR A 40 8.42 -12.56 -6.36
C THR A 40 7.32 -12.85 -5.33
N THR A 41 6.34 -11.94 -5.21
CA THR A 41 5.17 -12.07 -4.31
C THR A 41 3.85 -11.81 -5.01
N GLY A 42 3.88 -11.22 -6.19
CA GLY A 42 2.75 -10.97 -7.06
C GLY A 42 2.36 -12.21 -7.88
N PHE A 43 1.20 -12.12 -8.52
CA PHE A 43 0.65 -13.18 -9.36
C PHE A 43 0.26 -12.60 -10.73
N GLU A 44 0.70 -13.22 -11.81
CA GLU A 44 0.38 -12.75 -13.16
C GLU A 44 -1.14 -12.66 -13.40
N TRP A 45 -1.91 -13.63 -12.89
CA TRP A 45 -3.37 -13.64 -12.97
C TRP A 45 -4.04 -12.49 -12.19
N ALA A 46 -3.31 -11.81 -11.27
CA ALA A 46 -3.84 -10.65 -10.54
C ALA A 46 -3.70 -9.34 -11.33
N VAL A 47 -2.98 -9.36 -12.46
CA VAL A 47 -2.91 -8.20 -13.36
C VAL A 47 -4.25 -8.05 -14.06
N PRO A 48 -4.95 -6.91 -13.91
CA PRO A 48 -6.25 -6.69 -14.52
C PRO A 48 -6.19 -6.76 -16.05
N GLU A 49 -7.22 -7.38 -16.65
CA GLU A 49 -7.44 -7.33 -18.08
C GLU A 49 -7.56 -5.87 -18.55
N GLY A 50 -6.88 -5.52 -19.65
CA GLY A 50 -6.78 -4.15 -20.16
C GLY A 50 -5.49 -3.43 -19.79
N ALA A 51 -4.68 -3.95 -18.84
CA ALA A 51 -3.33 -3.49 -18.62
C ALA A 51 -2.31 -4.30 -19.42
N THR A 52 -1.25 -3.63 -19.91
CA THR A 52 -0.11 -4.32 -20.49
C THR A 52 0.78 -4.88 -19.38
N PHE A 53 1.06 -6.18 -19.38
CA PHE A 53 1.95 -6.79 -18.40
C PHE A 53 3.34 -7.04 -18.96
N VAL A 54 4.38 -6.68 -18.20
CA VAL A 54 5.78 -6.95 -18.50
C VAL A 54 6.44 -7.58 -17.27
N ARG A 55 6.89 -8.81 -17.42
CA ARG A 55 7.67 -9.47 -16.37
C ARG A 55 9.10 -8.91 -16.37
N GLY A 56 9.50 -8.26 -15.28
CA GLY A 56 10.83 -7.64 -15.17
C GLY A 56 11.12 -7.05 -13.80
N ASP A 57 12.37 -6.68 -13.58
CA ASP A 57 12.82 -6.00 -12.37
C ASP A 57 12.91 -4.49 -12.64
N ILE A 58 12.49 -3.68 -11.66
CA ILE A 58 12.54 -2.22 -11.75
C ILE A 58 13.97 -1.65 -11.80
N ALA A 59 14.97 -2.45 -11.42
CA ALA A 59 16.37 -2.09 -11.51
C ALA A 59 16.98 -2.40 -12.89
N ASP A 60 16.26 -3.11 -13.78
CA ASP A 60 16.67 -3.31 -15.17
C ASP A 60 16.44 -1.99 -15.96
N ARG A 61 17.43 -1.09 -15.88
CA ARG A 61 17.36 0.23 -16.51
C ARG A 61 17.11 0.18 -18.02
N PRO A 62 17.78 -0.68 -18.81
CA PRO A 62 17.46 -0.86 -20.23
C PRO A 62 16.00 -1.23 -20.49
N LEU A 63 15.43 -2.14 -19.70
CA LEU A 63 14.03 -2.52 -19.80
C LEU A 63 13.11 -1.34 -19.47
N VAL A 64 13.35 -0.67 -18.35
CA VAL A 64 12.52 0.47 -17.91
C VAL A 64 12.59 1.62 -18.91
N ALA A 65 13.79 1.97 -19.42
CA ALA A 65 13.97 3.01 -20.42
C ALA A 65 13.21 2.70 -21.72
N ARG A 66 13.27 1.44 -22.17
CA ARG A 66 12.50 0.98 -23.34
C ARG A 66 10.99 1.11 -23.12
N LEU A 67 10.49 0.70 -21.94
CA LEU A 67 9.06 0.85 -21.62
C LEU A 67 8.62 2.30 -21.60
N ILE A 68 9.43 3.19 -21.02
CA ILE A 68 9.14 4.63 -21.00
C ILE A 68 8.98 5.16 -22.43
N ALA A 69 9.93 4.83 -23.31
CA ALA A 69 9.93 5.32 -24.68
C ALA A 69 8.82 4.72 -25.54
N GLU A 70 8.65 3.39 -25.51
CA GLU A 70 7.73 2.69 -26.41
C GLU A 70 6.26 2.82 -26.01
N GLN A 71 5.98 2.93 -24.69
CA GLN A 71 4.62 2.99 -24.17
C GLN A 71 4.14 4.41 -23.84
N GLY A 72 5.00 5.43 -24.05
CA GLY A 72 4.68 6.82 -23.73
C GLY A 72 4.40 7.04 -22.24
N ILE A 73 5.23 6.43 -21.38
CA ILE A 73 5.09 6.55 -19.93
C ILE A 73 5.41 7.99 -19.49
N GLY A 74 4.42 8.68 -18.93
CA GLY A 74 4.63 10.01 -18.36
C GLY A 74 4.40 10.06 -16.85
N ALA A 75 3.96 8.95 -16.26
CA ALA A 75 3.77 8.83 -14.82
C ALA A 75 4.15 7.42 -14.31
N ILE A 76 4.62 7.34 -13.06
CA ILE A 76 4.93 6.09 -12.38
C ILE A 76 4.13 6.01 -11.08
N MET A 77 3.50 4.86 -10.82
CA MET A 77 2.99 4.46 -9.49
C MET A 77 3.84 3.31 -8.98
N HIS A 78 4.58 3.56 -7.89
CA HIS A 78 5.62 2.65 -7.41
C HIS A 78 5.16 1.88 -6.16
N PHE A 79 4.79 0.60 -6.35
CA PHE A 79 4.40 -0.33 -5.28
C PHE A 79 5.42 -1.46 -5.07
N ALA A 80 6.31 -1.72 -6.02
CA ALA A 80 7.30 -2.79 -5.89
C ALA A 80 8.17 -2.59 -4.65
N GLY A 81 8.30 -3.64 -3.83
CA GLY A 81 9.11 -3.61 -2.63
C GLY A 81 8.76 -4.70 -1.63
N SER A 82 9.69 -5.00 -0.74
CA SER A 82 9.49 -5.91 0.40
C SER A 82 8.77 -5.18 1.53
N ILE A 83 7.80 -5.84 2.19
CA ILE A 83 6.85 -5.19 3.11
C ILE A 83 6.76 -5.86 4.49
N VAL A 84 7.46 -6.98 4.73
CA VAL A 84 7.34 -7.75 5.97
C VAL A 84 8.29 -7.18 7.03
N VAL A 85 7.75 -6.43 7.99
CA VAL A 85 8.55 -5.71 9.01
C VAL A 85 9.48 -6.64 9.80
N PRO A 86 9.04 -7.79 10.37
CA PRO A 86 9.94 -8.70 11.06
C PRO A 86 11.10 -9.19 10.17
N GLU A 87 10.82 -9.56 8.92
CA GLU A 87 11.85 -9.98 7.97
C GLU A 87 12.88 -8.87 7.71
N SER A 88 12.44 -7.60 7.72
CA SER A 88 13.38 -6.49 7.53
C SER A 88 14.44 -6.40 8.63
N VAL A 89 14.10 -6.81 9.85
CA VAL A 89 15.03 -6.85 10.98
C VAL A 89 16.02 -8.01 10.83
N GLU A 90 15.57 -9.14 10.30
CA GLU A 90 16.40 -10.32 10.06
C GLU A 90 17.31 -10.16 8.83
N LYS A 91 16.81 -9.47 7.79
CA LYS A 91 17.48 -9.32 6.49
C LYS A 91 17.58 -7.84 6.05
N PRO A 92 18.20 -6.96 6.86
CA PRO A 92 18.17 -5.52 6.62
C PRO A 92 18.77 -5.11 5.27
N LEU A 93 19.90 -5.69 4.88
CA LEU A 93 20.57 -5.33 3.62
C LEU A 93 19.75 -5.72 2.40
N GLN A 94 19.01 -6.84 2.46
CA GLN A 94 18.09 -7.24 1.40
C GLN A 94 16.94 -6.23 1.25
N TYR A 95 16.43 -5.66 2.36
CA TYR A 95 15.40 -4.63 2.33
C TYR A 95 15.93 -3.32 1.76
N TYR A 96 17.14 -2.89 2.13
CA TYR A 96 17.76 -1.70 1.52
C TYR A 96 18.03 -1.91 0.03
N GLU A 97 18.54 -3.07 -0.38
CA GLU A 97 18.74 -3.40 -1.79
C GLU A 97 17.42 -3.33 -2.55
N ASN A 98 16.39 -4.04 -2.09
CA ASN A 98 15.14 -4.15 -2.83
C ASN A 98 14.29 -2.87 -2.81
N ASN A 99 14.22 -2.16 -1.66
CA ASN A 99 13.34 -1.01 -1.50
C ASN A 99 14.04 0.32 -1.77
N THR A 100 15.35 0.44 -1.51
CA THR A 100 16.07 1.71 -1.63
C THR A 100 16.90 1.74 -2.91
N VAL A 101 17.79 0.76 -3.12
CA VAL A 101 18.72 0.76 -4.27
C VAL A 101 17.95 0.59 -5.58
N LYS A 102 17.01 -0.36 -5.66
CA LYS A 102 16.18 -0.54 -6.86
C LYS A 102 15.23 0.63 -7.11
N SER A 103 14.66 1.23 -6.06
CA SER A 103 13.86 2.46 -6.22
C SER A 103 14.70 3.62 -6.72
N ARG A 104 15.95 3.77 -6.26
CA ARG A 104 16.89 4.75 -6.81
C ARG A 104 17.08 4.54 -8.31
N SER A 105 17.31 3.31 -8.76
CA SER A 105 17.46 2.99 -10.19
C SER A 105 16.20 3.35 -11.00
N LEU A 106 15.01 3.09 -10.44
CA LEU A 106 13.74 3.45 -11.06
C LEU A 106 13.58 4.98 -11.19
N ILE A 107 13.89 5.72 -10.12
CA ILE A 107 13.84 7.20 -10.12
C ILE A 107 14.81 7.77 -11.15
N GLU A 108 16.02 7.23 -11.23
CA GLU A 108 17.02 7.64 -12.23
C GLU A 108 16.52 7.40 -13.66
N SER A 109 15.94 6.22 -13.92
CA SER A 109 15.32 5.92 -15.24
C SER A 109 14.12 6.83 -15.55
N ALA A 110 13.32 7.20 -14.55
CA ALA A 110 12.21 8.15 -14.70
C ALA A 110 12.71 9.54 -15.11
N VAL A 111 13.73 10.05 -14.43
CA VAL A 111 14.35 11.34 -14.74
C VAL A 111 14.96 11.35 -16.14
N GLU A 112 15.77 10.35 -16.48
CA GLU A 112 16.41 10.23 -17.79
C GLU A 112 15.39 10.07 -18.94
N GLY A 113 14.28 9.37 -18.67
CA GLY A 113 13.19 9.16 -19.63
C GLY A 113 12.19 10.31 -19.72
N GLY A 114 12.35 11.37 -18.92
CA GLY A 114 11.46 12.54 -18.94
C GLY A 114 10.07 12.28 -18.32
N VAL A 115 9.95 11.29 -17.41
CA VAL A 115 8.72 11.05 -16.66
C VAL A 115 8.46 12.21 -15.69
N GLY A 116 7.33 12.88 -15.83
CA GLY A 116 7.02 14.08 -15.05
C GLY A 116 6.41 13.82 -13.68
N HIS A 117 5.79 12.66 -13.44
CA HIS A 117 4.95 12.42 -12.26
C HIS A 117 5.27 11.09 -11.58
N PHE A 118 5.46 11.12 -10.26
CA PHE A 118 5.82 9.94 -9.49
C PHE A 118 4.95 9.78 -8.25
N ILE A 119 4.12 8.73 -8.16
CA ILE A 119 3.36 8.39 -6.98
C ILE A 119 4.09 7.27 -6.24
N PHE A 120 4.38 7.48 -4.97
CA PHE A 120 5.13 6.52 -4.15
C PHE A 120 4.29 5.92 -3.04
N SER A 121 4.26 4.61 -3.00
CA SER A 121 3.73 3.79 -1.91
C SER A 121 4.63 3.90 -0.69
N SER A 122 4.40 4.91 0.16
CA SER A 122 5.07 5.07 1.44
C SER A 122 4.29 4.41 2.59
N THR A 123 4.64 4.66 3.83
CA THR A 123 4.13 3.93 4.98
C THR A 123 4.12 4.77 6.26
N ALA A 124 3.17 4.51 7.16
CA ALA A 124 3.19 5.03 8.53
C ALA A 124 4.42 4.56 9.35
N ALA A 125 5.11 3.49 8.95
CA ALA A 125 6.34 3.03 9.60
C ALA A 125 7.48 4.06 9.53
N THR A 126 7.37 5.09 8.70
CA THR A 126 8.31 6.23 8.66
C THR A 126 8.28 7.06 9.95
N TYR A 127 7.20 7.05 10.70
CA TYR A 127 7.07 7.78 11.95
C TYR A 127 7.70 7.07 13.16
N GLY A 128 7.90 5.74 13.08
CA GLY A 128 8.33 4.95 14.22
C GLY A 128 7.27 4.93 15.32
N ILE A 129 7.64 5.40 16.51
CA ILE A 129 6.73 5.57 17.65
C ILE A 129 6.40 7.05 17.75
N PRO A 130 5.21 7.49 17.32
CA PRO A 130 4.85 8.91 17.33
C PRO A 130 4.51 9.39 18.74
N ASP A 131 4.84 10.66 19.03
CA ASP A 131 4.52 11.30 20.31
C ASP A 131 3.02 11.60 20.44
N GLU A 132 2.33 11.85 19.33
CA GLU A 132 0.91 12.19 19.27
C GLU A 132 0.16 11.32 18.28
N VAL A 133 -1.09 10.97 18.61
CA VAL A 133 -2.02 10.23 17.76
C VAL A 133 -3.38 10.95 17.81
N PRO A 134 -4.00 11.25 16.66
CA PRO A 134 -3.62 10.94 15.27
C PRO A 134 -2.32 11.62 14.79
N VAL A 135 -1.55 10.89 13.97
CA VAL A 135 -0.23 11.30 13.48
C VAL A 135 -0.38 12.25 12.30
N ARG A 136 0.23 13.44 12.36
CA ARG A 136 0.29 14.40 11.25
C ARG A 136 1.56 14.22 10.42
N GLU A 137 1.56 14.71 9.18
CA GLU A 137 2.73 14.66 8.29
C GLU A 137 3.91 15.51 8.81
N THR A 138 3.64 16.45 9.70
CA THR A 138 4.66 17.26 10.39
C THR A 138 5.32 16.55 11.56
N ALA A 139 4.81 15.38 11.96
CA ALA A 139 5.42 14.59 13.02
C ALA A 139 6.83 14.14 12.61
N ARG A 140 7.69 13.97 13.61
CA ARG A 140 9.05 13.47 13.45
C ARG A 140 9.02 12.11 12.74
N THR A 141 9.89 11.96 11.74
CA THR A 141 10.10 10.68 11.05
C THR A 141 11.36 10.02 11.60
N GLU A 142 11.17 8.94 12.35
CA GLU A 142 12.25 8.18 12.98
C GLU A 142 11.90 6.68 12.98
N PRO A 143 12.04 6.03 11.81
CA PRO A 143 11.73 4.61 11.68
C PRO A 143 12.51 3.76 12.69
N ILE A 144 11.85 2.75 13.24
CA ILE A 144 12.42 1.82 14.22
C ILE A 144 12.84 0.48 13.62
N ASN A 145 12.73 0.33 12.30
CA ASN A 145 13.09 -0.89 11.57
C ASN A 145 13.58 -0.57 10.15
N PRO A 146 14.33 -1.50 9.52
CA PRO A 146 14.89 -1.30 8.18
C PRO A 146 13.83 -1.08 7.08
N TYR A 147 12.64 -1.66 7.20
CA TYR A 147 11.54 -1.40 6.27
C TYR A 147 11.15 0.08 6.28
N GLY A 148 10.87 0.66 7.45
CA GLY A 148 10.52 2.07 7.58
C GLY A 148 11.63 2.99 7.05
N TRP A 149 12.89 2.70 7.40
CA TRP A 149 14.03 3.45 6.88
C TRP A 149 14.15 3.36 5.37
N SER A 150 13.98 2.19 4.76
CA SER A 150 14.05 2.03 3.31
C SER A 150 12.99 2.87 2.56
N LYS A 151 11.80 2.98 3.13
CA LYS A 151 10.73 3.81 2.58
C LYS A 151 11.01 5.31 2.76
N LEU A 152 11.48 5.73 3.95
CA LEU A 152 11.84 7.12 4.21
C LEU A 152 13.01 7.60 3.32
N MET A 153 14.01 6.75 3.10
CA MET A 153 15.10 7.04 2.16
C MET A 153 14.59 7.28 0.74
N THR A 154 13.59 6.51 0.30
CA THR A 154 12.98 6.70 -1.02
C THR A 154 12.19 8.02 -1.11
N GLU A 155 11.44 8.39 -0.06
CA GLU A 155 10.82 9.73 0.01
C GLU A 155 11.86 10.83 -0.12
N ARG A 156 13.01 10.70 0.54
CA ARG A 156 14.09 11.69 0.46
C ARG A 156 14.68 11.79 -0.94
N MET A 157 14.96 10.65 -1.58
CA MET A 157 15.46 10.64 -2.97
C MET A 157 14.49 11.32 -3.93
N LEU A 158 13.17 11.09 -3.78
CA LEU A 158 12.15 11.76 -4.59
C LEU A 158 12.13 13.27 -4.35
N ALA A 159 12.25 13.71 -3.08
CA ALA A 159 12.28 15.12 -2.75
C ALA A 159 13.49 15.82 -3.37
N ASP A 160 14.68 15.22 -3.29
CA ASP A 160 15.89 15.77 -3.85
C ASP A 160 15.86 15.74 -5.41
N ALA A 161 15.31 14.68 -6.02
CA ALA A 161 15.10 14.58 -7.47
C ALA A 161 14.13 15.64 -7.99
N ALA A 162 13.04 15.92 -7.27
CA ALA A 162 12.07 16.94 -7.65
C ALA A 162 12.62 18.39 -7.60
N VAL A 163 13.64 18.62 -6.78
CA VAL A 163 14.37 19.91 -6.77
C VAL A 163 15.30 20.03 -7.96
N ALA A 164 15.94 18.94 -8.37
CA ALA A 164 16.99 18.93 -9.39
C ALA A 164 16.47 18.75 -10.82
N HIS A 165 15.27 18.19 -10.99
CA HIS A 165 14.74 17.76 -12.29
C HIS A 165 13.26 18.13 -12.45
N PRO A 166 12.71 18.19 -13.66
CA PRO A 166 11.29 18.44 -13.93
C PRO A 166 10.43 17.19 -13.61
N LEU A 167 10.46 16.78 -12.35
CA LEU A 167 9.72 15.67 -11.76
C LEU A 167 8.97 16.21 -10.55
N ASN A 168 7.69 15.91 -10.43
CA ASN A 168 6.98 16.08 -9.16
C ASN A 168 6.55 14.72 -8.58
N TYR A 169 6.29 14.68 -7.28
CA TYR A 169 5.93 13.43 -6.63
C TYR A 169 4.83 13.58 -5.59
N CYS A 170 4.14 12.47 -5.33
CA CYS A 170 3.29 12.31 -4.16
C CYS A 170 3.65 11.02 -3.43
N ALA A 171 4.14 11.13 -2.20
CA ALA A 171 4.32 10.01 -1.32
C ALA A 171 3.08 9.85 -0.42
N LEU A 172 2.36 8.75 -0.55
CA LEU A 172 1.23 8.42 0.30
C LEU A 172 1.70 7.50 1.42
N ARG A 173 1.69 8.02 2.66
CA ARG A 173 1.96 7.26 3.89
C ARG A 173 0.66 6.62 4.35
N TYR A 174 0.45 5.36 4.03
CA TYR A 174 -0.72 4.64 4.49
C TYR A 174 -0.41 3.68 5.63
N PHE A 175 -1.48 3.28 6.29
CA PHE A 175 -1.45 2.53 7.53
C PHE A 175 -1.75 1.06 7.25
N ASN A 176 -2.79 0.48 7.81
CA ASN A 176 -3.09 -0.92 7.59
C ASN A 176 -4.08 -1.10 6.44
N VAL A 177 -3.60 -1.57 5.29
CA VAL A 177 -4.45 -1.80 4.12
C VAL A 177 -5.16 -3.13 4.23
N ALA A 178 -6.47 -3.14 3.99
CA ALA A 178 -7.30 -4.33 4.07
C ALA A 178 -8.47 -4.31 3.06
N GLY A 179 -9.27 -5.37 3.02
CA GLY A 179 -10.37 -5.50 2.08
C GLY A 179 -9.96 -6.12 0.75
N ALA A 180 -10.85 -6.08 -0.20
CA ALA A 180 -10.65 -6.55 -1.57
C ALA A 180 -11.55 -5.75 -2.53
N ASP A 181 -11.36 -5.89 -3.85
CA ASP A 181 -12.27 -5.26 -4.80
C ASP A 181 -13.70 -5.78 -4.59
N PRO A 182 -14.68 -4.90 -4.37
CA PRO A 182 -16.07 -5.32 -4.12
C PRO A 182 -16.72 -6.09 -5.26
N ARG A 183 -16.18 -5.95 -6.48
CA ARG A 183 -16.58 -6.73 -7.66
C ARG A 183 -15.85 -8.09 -7.73
N GLY A 184 -14.97 -8.37 -6.74
CA GLY A 184 -14.23 -9.63 -6.66
C GLY A 184 -13.20 -9.83 -7.77
N ARG A 185 -12.63 -8.75 -8.35
CA ARG A 185 -11.62 -8.81 -9.41
C ARG A 185 -10.21 -9.04 -8.86
N SER A 186 -9.91 -8.54 -7.66
CA SER A 186 -8.62 -8.69 -6.99
C SER A 186 -8.76 -8.60 -5.48
N GLY A 187 -7.79 -9.15 -4.76
CA GLY A 187 -7.67 -9.10 -3.30
C GLY A 187 -6.33 -9.65 -2.81
N GLN A 188 -6.11 -9.60 -1.51
CA GLN A 188 -4.85 -10.05 -0.92
C GLN A 188 -4.67 -11.56 -1.03
N SER A 189 -3.71 -11.99 -1.88
CA SER A 189 -3.47 -13.40 -2.21
C SER A 189 -2.08 -13.91 -1.81
N THR A 190 -1.24 -13.03 -1.25
CA THR A 190 0.13 -13.36 -0.82
C THR A 190 0.13 -14.45 0.22
N ALA A 191 0.87 -15.52 -0.02
CA ALA A 191 1.07 -16.61 0.94
C ALA A 191 1.84 -16.11 2.16
N GLY A 192 1.48 -16.61 3.36
CA GLY A 192 2.17 -16.24 4.58
C GLY A 192 1.98 -14.79 5.03
N ALA A 193 0.96 -14.09 4.51
CA ALA A 193 0.67 -12.72 4.93
C ALA A 193 0.46 -12.61 6.45
N THR A 194 0.94 -11.51 7.02
CA THR A 194 0.93 -11.24 8.47
C THR A 194 -0.07 -10.17 8.89
N HIS A 195 -0.78 -9.57 7.93
CA HIS A 195 -1.78 -8.52 8.20
C HIS A 195 -2.99 -9.10 8.93
N LEU A 196 -3.42 -8.45 10.01
CA LEU A 196 -4.43 -8.98 10.94
C LEU A 196 -5.72 -9.43 10.23
N ILE A 197 -6.35 -8.59 9.41
CA ILE A 197 -7.60 -8.92 8.73
C ILE A 197 -7.41 -10.13 7.80
N LYS A 198 -6.29 -10.20 7.05
CA LYS A 198 -5.99 -11.35 6.20
C LYS A 198 -5.86 -12.64 7.01
N VAL A 199 -5.08 -12.61 8.10
CA VAL A 199 -4.90 -13.76 8.99
C VAL A 199 -6.24 -14.20 9.61
N ALA A 200 -7.07 -13.24 10.00
CA ALA A 200 -8.37 -13.51 10.63
C ALA A 200 -9.37 -14.12 9.62
N VAL A 201 -9.44 -13.63 8.38
CA VAL A 201 -10.32 -14.23 7.37
C VAL A 201 -9.82 -15.59 6.90
N GLU A 202 -8.50 -15.84 6.87
CA GLU A 202 -7.93 -17.17 6.66
C GLU A 202 -8.35 -18.17 7.78
N ALA A 203 -8.40 -17.70 9.03
CA ALA A 203 -8.92 -18.52 10.13
C ALA A 203 -10.43 -18.77 9.97
N ALA A 204 -11.21 -17.76 9.56
CA ALA A 204 -12.63 -17.90 9.33
C ALA A 204 -13.01 -18.89 8.20
N VAL A 205 -12.12 -19.06 7.19
CA VAL A 205 -12.33 -20.09 6.13
C VAL A 205 -11.62 -21.41 6.42
N GLY A 206 -11.08 -21.59 7.65
CA GLY A 206 -10.47 -22.85 8.07
C GLY A 206 -9.03 -23.10 7.58
N LYS A 207 -8.37 -22.09 6.96
CA LYS A 207 -6.96 -22.20 6.52
C LYS A 207 -5.98 -22.09 7.68
N ARG A 208 -6.41 -21.50 8.80
CA ARG A 208 -5.66 -21.39 10.06
C ARG A 208 -6.52 -21.83 11.24
N GLY A 209 -5.91 -22.48 12.23
CA GLY A 209 -6.63 -22.93 13.42
C GLY A 209 -6.93 -21.81 14.42
N HIS A 210 -6.14 -20.72 14.41
CA HIS A 210 -6.29 -19.61 15.36
C HIS A 210 -5.67 -18.33 14.83
N VAL A 211 -5.93 -17.22 15.53
CA VAL A 211 -5.26 -15.92 15.35
C VAL A 211 -4.48 -15.58 16.63
N SER A 212 -3.19 -15.29 16.51
CA SER A 212 -2.38 -14.78 17.61
C SER A 212 -2.64 -13.30 17.85
N VAL A 213 -2.95 -12.92 19.10
CA VAL A 213 -3.14 -11.55 19.59
C VAL A 213 -1.88 -11.16 20.35
N PHE A 214 -1.05 -10.31 19.76
CA PHE A 214 0.25 -9.91 20.32
C PHE A 214 0.11 -8.71 21.26
N GLY A 215 0.23 -8.97 22.57
CA GLY A 215 0.11 -7.96 23.63
C GLY A 215 -1.35 -7.72 24.05
N THR A 216 -1.57 -7.74 25.36
CA THR A 216 -2.87 -7.50 26.01
C THR A 216 -2.73 -6.45 27.13
N ASP A 217 -1.59 -5.76 27.16
CA ASP A 217 -1.19 -4.83 28.21
C ASP A 217 -0.79 -3.43 27.63
N TYR A 218 -1.25 -3.15 26.38
CA TYR A 218 -1.11 -1.81 25.79
C TYR A 218 -1.99 -0.79 26.55
N ARG A 219 -1.58 0.48 26.54
CA ARG A 219 -2.36 1.59 27.15
C ARG A 219 -3.52 2.00 26.23
N THR A 220 -4.43 1.06 26.00
CA THR A 220 -5.61 1.16 25.13
C THR A 220 -6.83 0.63 25.90
N PRO A 221 -8.07 0.90 25.47
CA PRO A 221 -9.27 0.52 26.20
C PRO A 221 -9.40 -0.98 26.49
N ASP A 222 -8.96 -1.85 25.56
CA ASP A 222 -9.05 -3.31 25.68
C ASP A 222 -7.68 -4.00 25.87
N GLY A 223 -6.62 -3.19 26.00
CA GLY A 223 -5.26 -3.66 26.20
C GLY A 223 -4.56 -4.13 24.91
N THR A 224 -5.21 -4.08 23.74
CA THR A 224 -4.60 -4.48 22.47
C THR A 224 -4.26 -3.27 21.59
N GLY A 225 -3.30 -3.42 20.68
CA GLY A 225 -2.82 -2.33 19.85
C GLY A 225 -3.89 -1.77 18.91
N ILE A 226 -3.94 -0.43 18.73
CA ILE A 226 -4.91 0.26 17.87
C ILE A 226 -4.24 0.64 16.55
N ARG A 227 -4.92 0.36 15.43
CA ARG A 227 -4.44 0.68 14.06
C ARG A 227 -5.56 1.28 13.22
N ASP A 228 -5.18 2.13 12.26
CA ASP A 228 -6.06 2.68 11.23
C ASP A 228 -6.10 1.70 10.05
N TYR A 229 -7.28 1.21 9.72
CA TYR A 229 -7.50 0.26 8.63
C TYR A 229 -8.16 0.96 7.45
N ILE A 230 -7.44 1.04 6.33
CA ILE A 230 -7.96 1.62 5.10
C ILE A 230 -8.34 0.53 4.10
N HIS A 231 -9.51 0.68 3.49
CA HIS A 231 -9.93 -0.22 2.41
C HIS A 231 -9.06 -0.01 1.17
N VAL A 232 -8.61 -1.11 0.57
CA VAL A 232 -7.68 -1.08 -0.57
C VAL A 232 -8.24 -0.32 -1.78
N SER A 233 -9.57 -0.36 -2.02
CA SER A 233 -10.18 0.41 -3.12
C SER A 233 -10.20 1.91 -2.85
N ASP A 234 -10.39 2.35 -1.60
CA ASP A 234 -10.30 3.77 -1.25
C ASP A 234 -8.86 4.27 -1.36
N LEU A 235 -7.90 3.42 -0.97
CA LEU A 235 -6.48 3.71 -1.16
C LEU A 235 -6.12 3.82 -2.64
N ALA A 236 -6.59 2.88 -3.47
CA ALA A 236 -6.36 2.92 -4.92
C ALA A 236 -6.94 4.19 -5.56
N ALA A 237 -8.14 4.61 -5.16
CA ALA A 237 -8.74 5.87 -5.58
C ALA A 237 -7.87 7.09 -5.18
N ALA A 238 -7.31 7.09 -3.96
CA ALA A 238 -6.41 8.16 -3.52
C ALA A 238 -5.15 8.27 -4.40
N HIS A 239 -4.62 7.16 -4.92
CA HIS A 239 -3.50 7.17 -5.85
C HIS A 239 -3.86 7.82 -7.19
N VAL A 240 -5.06 7.54 -7.72
CA VAL A 240 -5.55 8.16 -8.97
C VAL A 240 -5.75 9.67 -8.76
N ASP A 241 -6.42 10.08 -7.67
CA ASP A 241 -6.64 11.49 -7.35
C ASP A 241 -5.31 12.24 -7.14
N ALA A 242 -4.33 11.57 -6.51
CA ALA A 242 -2.98 12.13 -6.34
C ALA A 242 -2.26 12.32 -7.68
N LEU A 243 -2.39 11.37 -8.61
CA LEU A 243 -1.85 11.50 -9.96
C LEU A 243 -2.48 12.67 -10.71
N GLU A 244 -3.81 12.79 -10.68
CA GLU A 244 -4.52 13.89 -11.32
C GLU A 244 -4.11 15.25 -10.73
N LYS A 245 -3.90 15.32 -9.40
CA LYS A 245 -3.40 16.53 -8.73
C LYS A 245 -1.99 16.89 -9.20
N LEU A 246 -1.07 15.94 -9.31
CA LEU A 246 0.31 16.20 -9.78
C LEU A 246 0.33 16.70 -11.22
N ILE A 247 -0.48 16.12 -12.10
CA ILE A 247 -0.57 16.53 -13.51
C ILE A 247 -1.16 17.94 -13.62
N ALA A 248 -2.17 18.25 -12.83
CA ALA A 248 -2.78 19.59 -12.81
C ALA A 248 -1.85 20.67 -12.22
N ASN A 249 -0.89 20.28 -11.37
CA ASN A 249 0.00 21.21 -10.67
C ASN A 249 1.45 20.70 -10.69
N PRO A 250 2.13 20.77 -11.84
CA PRO A 250 3.44 20.14 -12.03
C PRO A 250 4.56 20.75 -11.17
N ALA A 251 4.34 21.91 -10.55
CA ALA A 251 5.29 22.53 -9.63
C ALA A 251 5.14 22.07 -8.17
N GLU A 252 4.11 21.26 -7.86
CA GLU A 252 3.83 20.84 -6.50
C GLU A 252 4.24 19.39 -6.28
N SER A 253 4.82 19.11 -5.11
CA SER A 253 5.06 17.76 -4.60
C SER A 253 4.43 17.61 -3.22
N HIS A 254 3.99 16.40 -2.90
CA HIS A 254 3.24 16.16 -1.66
C HIS A 254 3.73 14.91 -0.92
N VAL A 255 3.70 14.99 0.41
CA VAL A 255 3.69 13.83 1.31
C VAL A 255 2.39 13.92 2.08
N MET A 256 1.56 12.88 2.04
CA MET A 256 0.24 12.86 2.67
C MET A 256 -0.04 11.54 3.37
N ASN A 257 -0.63 11.63 4.56
CA ASN A 257 -1.19 10.44 5.21
C ASN A 257 -2.46 9.99 4.51
N CYS A 258 -2.60 8.69 4.31
CA CYS A 258 -3.79 8.09 3.73
C CYS A 258 -4.37 7.04 4.68
N GLY A 259 -5.39 7.44 5.41
CA GLY A 259 -6.12 6.66 6.41
C GLY A 259 -7.47 7.29 6.70
N TYR A 260 -8.21 6.71 7.62
CA TYR A 260 -9.56 7.20 7.94
C TYR A 260 -9.62 8.10 9.18
N SER A 261 -8.50 8.36 9.84
CA SER A 261 -8.42 9.04 11.14
C SER A 261 -9.26 8.34 12.21
N ARG A 262 -9.45 7.03 12.05
CA ARG A 262 -10.17 6.17 12.97
C ARG A 262 -9.38 4.89 13.21
N GLY A 263 -9.07 4.64 14.48
CA GLY A 263 -8.39 3.42 14.89
C GLY A 263 -9.35 2.35 15.37
N PHE A 264 -8.95 1.09 15.16
CA PHE A 264 -9.59 -0.09 15.75
C PHE A 264 -8.54 -0.94 16.45
N SER A 265 -8.88 -1.48 17.61
CA SER A 265 -8.05 -2.41 18.33
C SER A 265 -8.01 -3.78 17.65
N VAL A 266 -7.04 -4.62 18.02
CA VAL A 266 -6.97 -6.00 17.51
C VAL A 266 -8.25 -6.78 17.85
N LEU A 267 -8.77 -6.62 19.07
CA LEU A 267 -9.98 -7.32 19.49
C LEU A 267 -11.24 -6.81 18.76
N GLU A 268 -11.38 -5.51 18.52
CA GLU A 268 -12.47 -4.93 17.72
C GLU A 268 -12.47 -5.49 16.29
N VAL A 269 -11.29 -5.63 15.67
CA VAL A 269 -11.17 -6.25 14.34
C VAL A 269 -11.60 -7.72 14.37
N LEU A 270 -11.17 -8.50 15.37
CA LEU A 270 -11.55 -9.91 15.48
C LEU A 270 -13.04 -10.07 15.77
N ASP A 271 -13.63 -9.17 16.56
CA ASP A 271 -15.09 -9.16 16.80
C ASP A 271 -15.87 -8.83 15.53
N SER A 272 -15.35 -7.93 14.68
CA SER A 272 -15.91 -7.66 13.35
C SER A 272 -15.86 -8.91 12.46
N VAL A 273 -14.73 -9.63 12.45
CA VAL A 273 -14.61 -10.87 11.67
C VAL A 273 -15.57 -11.93 12.19
N ASP A 274 -15.72 -12.10 13.52
CA ASP A 274 -16.68 -13.04 14.12
C ASP A 274 -18.12 -12.72 13.67
N ARG A 275 -18.51 -11.44 13.70
CA ARG A 275 -19.84 -10.99 13.23
C ARG A 275 -20.07 -11.28 11.76
N VAL A 276 -19.13 -10.86 10.90
CA VAL A 276 -19.26 -10.96 9.44
C VAL A 276 -19.19 -12.42 8.98
N ALA A 277 -18.35 -13.24 9.59
CA ALA A 277 -18.23 -14.65 9.26
C ALA A 277 -19.34 -15.50 9.90
N ASN A 278 -20.10 -14.93 10.84
CA ASN A 278 -21.10 -15.63 11.68
C ASN A 278 -20.50 -16.85 12.41
N MET A 279 -19.30 -16.69 12.95
CA MET A 279 -18.60 -17.73 13.72
C MET A 279 -17.59 -17.08 14.67
N ARG A 280 -17.16 -17.81 15.68
CA ARG A 280 -16.12 -17.36 16.60
C ARG A 280 -14.77 -17.96 16.20
N ILE A 281 -13.77 -17.08 15.96
CA ILE A 281 -12.40 -17.47 15.65
C ILE A 281 -11.64 -17.72 16.96
N GLU A 282 -10.86 -18.81 17.03
CA GLU A 282 -9.96 -19.06 18.14
C GLU A 282 -8.88 -17.97 18.22
N ARG A 283 -8.70 -17.38 19.41
CA ARG A 283 -7.72 -16.32 19.69
C ARG A 283 -6.72 -16.84 20.70
N ARG A 284 -5.42 -16.68 20.40
CA ARG A 284 -4.33 -17.01 21.33
C ARG A 284 -3.59 -15.75 21.72
N MET A 285 -3.54 -15.47 23.02
CA MET A 285 -2.84 -14.31 23.54
C MET A 285 -1.34 -14.61 23.59
N GLU A 286 -0.55 -13.69 23.00
CA GLU A 286 0.90 -13.79 22.90
C GLU A 286 1.55 -12.55 23.52
N PRO A 287 2.83 -12.61 23.92
CA PRO A 287 3.57 -11.43 24.36
C PRO A 287 3.58 -10.32 23.31
N ARG A 288 3.80 -9.06 23.73
CA ARG A 288 3.98 -7.93 22.81
C ARG A 288 5.11 -8.19 21.82
N ARG A 289 4.92 -7.71 20.60
CA ARG A 289 6.03 -7.59 19.64
C ARG A 289 6.91 -6.40 20.04
N PRO A 290 8.23 -6.55 20.05
CA PRO A 290 9.12 -5.42 20.31
C PRO A 290 8.91 -4.27 19.32
N GLY A 291 8.82 -3.05 19.83
CA GLY A 291 8.68 -1.86 19.02
C GLY A 291 7.27 -1.54 18.52
N ASP A 292 6.26 -2.35 18.81
CA ASP A 292 4.89 -2.01 18.41
C ASP A 292 4.34 -0.85 19.28
N PRO A 293 3.88 0.28 18.69
CA PRO A 293 3.25 1.37 19.43
C PRO A 293 1.86 0.98 19.93
N ASP A 294 1.42 1.59 21.06
CA ASP A 294 0.09 1.39 21.62
C ASP A 294 -1.01 1.74 20.59
N ALA A 295 -0.84 2.83 19.83
CA ALA A 295 -1.74 3.26 18.77
C ALA A 295 -0.98 3.87 17.58
N LEU A 296 -1.48 3.65 16.37
CA LEU A 296 -0.97 4.29 15.17
C LEU A 296 -2.15 4.57 14.23
N VAL A 297 -2.60 5.85 14.19
CA VAL A 297 -3.78 6.32 13.46
C VAL A 297 -3.41 7.57 12.69
N ALA A 298 -3.86 7.69 11.44
CA ALA A 298 -3.60 8.84 10.59
C ALA A 298 -4.33 10.10 11.05
N ASP A 299 -3.71 11.26 10.94
CA ASP A 299 -4.44 12.50 10.67
C ASP A 299 -4.58 12.61 9.15
N ASN A 300 -5.80 12.61 8.63
CA ASN A 300 -6.07 12.68 7.18
C ASN A 300 -6.51 14.07 6.71
N GLY A 301 -6.39 15.08 7.55
CA GLY A 301 -6.80 16.44 7.22
C GLY A 301 -6.12 16.99 5.96
N LYS A 302 -4.83 16.69 5.78
CA LYS A 302 -4.07 17.16 4.62
C LYS A 302 -4.55 16.54 3.31
N ILE A 303 -4.74 15.23 3.23
CA ILE A 303 -5.21 14.58 2.00
C ILE A 303 -6.62 15.03 1.62
N LEU A 304 -7.52 15.18 2.59
CA LEU A 304 -8.90 15.66 2.37
C LEU A 304 -8.95 17.13 1.91
N ALA A 305 -7.98 17.95 2.31
CA ALA A 305 -7.87 19.34 1.87
C ALA A 305 -7.19 19.47 0.50
N THR A 306 -6.32 18.53 0.12
CA THR A 306 -5.49 18.62 -1.08
C THR A 306 -6.12 17.92 -2.29
N LEU A 307 -6.79 16.77 -2.05
CA LEU A 307 -7.38 15.92 -3.07
C LEU A 307 -8.92 15.96 -3.01
N PRO A 308 -9.60 15.72 -4.14
CA PRO A 308 -11.05 15.51 -4.14
C PRO A 308 -11.46 14.20 -3.47
N TRP A 309 -10.49 13.38 -3.08
CA TRP A 309 -10.68 12.08 -2.46
C TRP A 309 -11.62 12.10 -1.28
N ARG A 310 -12.59 11.21 -1.30
CA ARG A 310 -13.51 10.97 -0.18
C ARG A 310 -13.67 9.47 0.02
N PRO A 311 -13.37 8.95 1.23
CA PRO A 311 -13.54 7.52 1.54
C PRO A 311 -14.98 7.07 1.32
N LYS A 312 -15.14 5.91 0.71
CA LYS A 312 -16.46 5.30 0.45
C LYS A 312 -16.69 4.02 1.24
N ARG A 313 -15.63 3.46 1.85
CA ARG A 313 -15.64 2.15 2.48
C ARG A 313 -14.96 2.14 3.85
N ALA A 314 -15.19 3.20 4.65
CA ALA A 314 -14.56 3.37 5.96
C ALA A 314 -15.20 2.53 7.09
N ASP A 315 -16.18 1.70 6.77
CA ASP A 315 -16.81 0.78 7.71
C ASP A 315 -15.99 -0.51 7.86
N LEU A 316 -15.67 -0.89 9.12
CA LEU A 316 -14.83 -2.05 9.40
C LEU A 316 -15.47 -3.37 8.96
N ASP A 317 -16.79 -3.52 9.18
CA ASP A 317 -17.50 -4.74 8.79
C ASP A 317 -17.54 -4.88 7.25
N ALA A 318 -17.64 -3.77 6.51
CA ALA A 318 -17.54 -3.77 5.05
C ALA A 318 -16.12 -4.15 4.56
N ILE A 319 -15.06 -3.63 5.20
CA ILE A 319 -13.66 -4.00 4.91
C ILE A 319 -13.46 -5.51 5.12
N VAL A 320 -13.94 -6.03 6.23
CA VAL A 320 -13.85 -7.45 6.58
C VAL A 320 -14.68 -8.31 5.62
N ALA A 321 -15.89 -7.89 5.26
CA ALA A 321 -16.76 -8.62 4.34
C ALA A 321 -16.13 -8.78 2.96
N ASP A 322 -15.55 -7.71 2.41
CA ASP A 322 -14.87 -7.76 1.12
C ASP A 322 -13.62 -8.66 1.20
N ALA A 323 -12.84 -8.59 2.30
CA ALA A 323 -11.70 -9.48 2.52
C ALA A 323 -12.10 -10.95 2.62
N LEU A 324 -13.17 -11.26 3.37
CA LEU A 324 -13.69 -12.62 3.55
C LEU A 324 -14.26 -13.18 2.24
N SER A 325 -14.99 -12.36 1.48
CA SER A 325 -15.53 -12.75 0.17
C SER A 325 -14.40 -13.15 -0.78
N TRP A 326 -13.32 -12.34 -0.81
CA TRP A 326 -12.14 -12.66 -1.61
C TRP A 326 -11.45 -13.94 -1.14
N GLU A 327 -11.32 -14.15 0.17
CA GLU A 327 -10.66 -15.34 0.71
C GLU A 327 -11.40 -16.64 0.36
N ARG A 328 -12.75 -16.59 0.31
CA ARG A 328 -13.59 -17.69 -0.17
C ARG A 328 -13.37 -17.94 -1.65
N LYS A 329 -13.41 -16.89 -2.48
CA LYS A 329 -13.15 -16.98 -3.92
C LYS A 329 -11.74 -17.52 -4.22
N LEU A 330 -10.74 -17.08 -3.48
CA LEU A 330 -9.35 -17.54 -3.65
C LEU A 330 -9.19 -19.03 -3.31
N ALA A 331 -9.99 -19.58 -2.39
CA ALA A 331 -10.01 -20.99 -2.11
C ALA A 331 -10.55 -21.82 -3.29
N GLU A 332 -11.58 -21.31 -3.98
CA GLU A 332 -12.16 -21.92 -5.17
C GLU A 332 -11.19 -21.87 -6.37
N LEU A 333 -10.42 -20.78 -6.54
CA LEU A 333 -9.47 -20.62 -7.63
C LEU A 333 -8.22 -21.49 -7.50
N ARG A 334 -7.92 -21.98 -6.28
CA ARG A 334 -6.72 -22.79 -5.98
C ARG A 334 -7.03 -24.28 -5.71
N GLY A 335 -8.31 -24.64 -5.60
CA GLY A 335 -8.78 -26.04 -5.46
C GLY A 335 -8.95 -26.67 -6.80
#